data_247fec6bd882857f9664083524425f13
#
_entry.id   247fec6bd882857f9664083524425f13
#
_cell.length_a   1.000
_cell.length_b   1.000
_cell.length_c   1.000
_cell.angle_alpha   90.00
_cell.angle_beta   90.00
_cell.angle_gamma   90.00
#
_symmetry.space_group_name_H-M   'P 1'
#
loop_
_entity.id
_entity.type
_entity.pdbx_description
1 polymer ?
#
loop_
_entity_poly.entity_id
_entity_poly.type
_entity_poly.pdbx_seq_one_letter_code
_entity_poly.pdbx_strand_id
1 'polypeptide(L)'
;VQSYHPSPEPWFAANEGGPVIDMGPYYITALVTLLGAVKSVTSKSKKVFVEREIGIGPRKGKKFNVECDTTYVSTLEFKNNSLIQMTLSFDVKDHKRNHIELYGDKGSIVVPDPNMFGGSAFTCLELGGKWTEHKTNNLELGKINIKNQSSRANESPTNANYRGAGLSE
;
A
#
# COMPACT_ATOMS: atom_id res chain seq x y z
N VAL A 1 11.37 -3.95 -1.56
CA VAL A 1 12.17 -3.81 -0.33
C VAL A 1 13.65 -3.93 -0.63
N GLN A 2 14.14 -5.03 -1.20
CA GLN A 2 15.58 -5.27 -1.45
C GLN A 2 16.24 -4.21 -2.33
N SER A 3 15.49 -3.44 -3.10
CA SER A 3 16.04 -2.43 -4.02
C SER A 3 16.29 -1.07 -3.33
N TYR A 4 15.75 -0.86 -2.14
CA TYR A 4 15.85 0.43 -1.43
C TYR A 4 16.22 0.31 0.04
N HIS A 5 16.39 -0.90 0.59
CA HIS A 5 16.82 -1.10 1.97
C HIS A 5 18.16 -1.86 2.02
N PRO A 6 19.17 -1.38 2.77
CA PRO A 6 20.49 -2.00 2.83
C PRO A 6 20.54 -3.31 3.64
N SER A 7 19.50 -3.60 4.41
CA SER A 7 19.34 -4.83 5.21
C SER A 7 17.88 -5.31 5.10
N PRO A 8 17.49 -5.91 3.96
CA PRO A 8 16.09 -6.23 3.68
C PRO A 8 15.60 -7.54 4.32
N GLU A 9 16.47 -8.35 4.92
CA GLU A 9 16.19 -9.69 5.41
C GLU A 9 14.97 -9.76 6.34
N PRO A 10 14.75 -8.84 7.32
CA PRO A 10 13.60 -8.90 8.20
C PRO A 10 12.24 -8.92 7.47
N TRP A 11 12.14 -8.22 6.34
CA TRP A 11 10.90 -8.21 5.54
C TRP A 11 10.63 -9.53 4.83
N PHE A 12 11.60 -10.45 4.80
CA PHE A 12 11.50 -11.75 4.15
C PHE A 12 11.62 -12.92 5.13
N ALA A 13 11.64 -12.66 6.44
CA ALA A 13 11.69 -13.68 7.48
C ALA A 13 10.38 -14.49 7.56
N ALA A 14 10.46 -15.74 8.00
CA ALA A 14 9.37 -16.71 7.95
C ALA A 14 8.07 -16.28 8.64
N ASN A 15 8.16 -15.70 9.84
CA ASN A 15 7.00 -15.42 10.68
C ASN A 15 6.70 -13.92 10.85
N GLU A 16 7.62 -13.07 10.46
CA GLU A 16 7.54 -11.61 10.69
C GLU A 16 7.62 -10.81 9.39
N GLY A 17 7.87 -11.48 8.27
CA GLY A 17 8.02 -10.87 6.95
C GLY A 17 6.79 -10.99 6.08
N GLY A 18 6.96 -10.49 4.86
CA GLY A 18 5.97 -10.58 3.79
C GLY A 18 5.13 -9.31 3.61
N PRO A 19 4.55 -9.16 2.43
CA PRO A 19 3.82 -7.96 2.06
C PRO A 19 2.53 -7.75 2.86
N VAL A 20 1.97 -8.80 3.47
CA VAL A 20 0.76 -8.68 4.31
C VAL A 20 1.08 -7.97 5.62
N ILE A 21 2.21 -8.30 6.24
CA ILE A 21 2.61 -7.67 7.51
C ILE A 21 3.17 -6.27 7.27
N ASP A 22 3.96 -6.08 6.21
CA ASP A 22 4.58 -4.79 5.89
C ASP A 22 3.58 -3.78 5.33
N MET A 23 2.81 -4.16 4.32
CA MET A 23 1.94 -3.26 3.57
C MET A 23 0.46 -3.40 3.92
N GLY A 24 0.04 -4.60 4.34
CA GLY A 24 -1.36 -4.89 4.65
C GLY A 24 -2.02 -3.92 5.61
N PRO A 25 -1.37 -3.49 6.72
CA PRO A 25 -1.98 -2.59 7.69
C PRO A 25 -2.50 -1.28 7.09
N TYR A 26 -1.81 -0.69 6.12
CA TYR A 26 -2.26 0.55 5.47
C TYR A 26 -3.58 0.36 4.72
N TYR A 27 -3.64 -0.67 3.90
CA TYR A 27 -4.77 -0.94 3.01
C TYR A 27 -5.95 -1.57 3.76
N ILE A 28 -5.68 -2.51 4.66
CA ILE A 28 -6.74 -3.16 5.46
C ILE A 28 -7.40 -2.14 6.39
N THR A 29 -6.62 -1.27 7.04
CA THR A 29 -7.17 -0.20 7.89
C THR A 29 -8.05 0.74 7.08
N ALA A 30 -7.60 1.16 5.89
CA ALA A 30 -8.42 2.00 5.01
C ALA A 30 -9.72 1.30 4.60
N LEU A 31 -9.64 0.04 4.19
CA LEU A 31 -10.82 -0.74 3.79
C LEU A 31 -11.80 -0.95 4.96
N VAL A 32 -11.30 -1.27 6.15
CA VAL A 32 -12.15 -1.44 7.35
C VAL A 32 -12.79 -0.12 7.77
N THR A 33 -12.08 0.99 7.64
CA THR A 33 -12.62 2.33 7.93
C THR A 33 -13.75 2.69 6.95
N LEU A 34 -13.59 2.35 5.67
CA LEU A 34 -14.57 2.68 4.62
C LEU A 34 -15.77 1.72 4.60
N LEU A 35 -15.55 0.43 4.82
CA LEU A 35 -16.55 -0.63 4.56
C LEU A 35 -17.02 -1.34 5.83
N GLY A 36 -16.36 -1.09 6.97
CA GLY A 36 -16.69 -1.75 8.23
C GLY A 36 -15.95 -3.08 8.42
N ALA A 37 -16.53 -3.96 9.24
CA ALA A 37 -15.86 -5.19 9.65
C ALA A 37 -15.82 -6.25 8.54
N VAL A 38 -14.68 -6.92 8.40
CA VAL A 38 -14.51 -8.10 7.56
C VAL A 38 -15.26 -9.28 8.18
N LYS A 39 -15.96 -10.05 7.36
CA LYS A 39 -16.71 -11.28 7.73
C LYS A 39 -15.86 -12.51 7.48
N SER A 40 -15.24 -12.60 6.31
CA SER A 40 -14.43 -13.74 5.92
C SER A 40 -13.30 -13.34 4.97
N VAL A 41 -12.23 -14.14 4.96
CA VAL A 41 -11.09 -13.99 4.07
C VAL A 41 -10.75 -15.34 3.45
N THR A 42 -10.56 -15.34 2.12
CA THR A 42 -9.99 -16.48 1.39
C THR A 42 -8.75 -15.98 0.67
N SER A 43 -7.63 -16.68 0.80
CA SER A 43 -6.36 -16.27 0.24
C SER A 43 -5.59 -17.44 -0.35
N LYS A 44 -4.84 -17.14 -1.41
CA LYS A 44 -3.74 -17.98 -1.91
C LYS A 44 -2.46 -17.18 -1.86
N SER A 45 -1.40 -17.82 -1.44
CA SER A 45 -0.08 -17.20 -1.37
C SER A 45 0.98 -18.04 -2.04
N LYS A 46 2.10 -17.39 -2.37
CA LYS A 46 3.24 -18.04 -3.00
C LYS A 46 4.54 -17.30 -2.68
N LYS A 47 5.56 -18.07 -2.38
CA LYS A 47 6.95 -17.64 -2.45
C LYS A 47 7.41 -17.76 -3.90
N VAL A 48 7.65 -16.63 -4.58
CA VAL A 48 8.04 -16.61 -6.00
C VAL A 48 9.53 -16.91 -6.16
N PHE A 49 10.37 -16.32 -5.30
CA PHE A 49 11.81 -16.52 -5.32
C PHE A 49 12.27 -17.05 -3.97
N VAL A 50 13.15 -18.05 -3.98
CA VAL A 50 13.77 -18.61 -2.76
C VAL A 50 14.95 -17.79 -2.27
N GLU A 51 15.54 -17.00 -3.15
CA GLU A 51 16.70 -16.14 -2.89
C GLU A 51 16.53 -14.79 -3.57
N ARG A 52 17.02 -13.74 -2.94
CA ARG A 52 17.06 -12.39 -3.50
C ARG A 52 18.42 -11.74 -3.23
N GLU A 53 18.70 -10.67 -3.97
CA GLU A 53 19.92 -9.91 -3.88
C GLU A 53 19.66 -8.51 -3.30
N ILE A 54 20.55 -8.05 -2.42
CA ILE A 54 20.49 -6.71 -1.85
C ILE A 54 20.87 -5.70 -2.94
N GLY A 55 19.97 -4.75 -3.23
CA GLY A 55 20.11 -3.80 -4.33
C GLY A 55 20.94 -2.57 -4.01
N ILE A 56 21.13 -2.22 -2.73
CA ILE A 56 21.78 -0.97 -2.31
C ILE A 56 22.65 -1.16 -1.05
N GLY A 57 23.47 -0.14 -0.76
CA GLY A 57 24.29 -0.06 0.45
C GLY A 57 25.56 -0.89 0.39
N PRO A 58 26.30 -0.99 1.53
CA PRO A 58 27.60 -1.68 1.59
C PRO A 58 27.53 -3.18 1.29
N ARG A 59 26.32 -3.75 1.38
CA ARG A 59 26.05 -5.19 1.14
C ARG A 59 25.43 -5.45 -0.24
N LYS A 60 25.40 -4.46 -1.14
CA LYS A 60 24.88 -4.61 -2.50
C LYS A 60 25.51 -5.81 -3.20
N GLY A 61 24.69 -6.62 -3.87
CA GLY A 61 25.09 -7.84 -4.55
C GLY A 61 25.11 -9.07 -3.65
N LYS A 62 25.04 -8.94 -2.32
CA LYS A 62 24.91 -10.09 -1.43
C LYS A 62 23.53 -10.70 -1.54
N LYS A 63 23.48 -12.02 -1.58
CA LYS A 63 22.26 -12.82 -1.64
C LYS A 63 21.76 -13.12 -0.23
N PHE A 64 20.46 -13.31 -0.10
CA PHE A 64 19.79 -13.73 1.14
C PHE A 64 18.59 -14.61 0.82
N ASN A 65 18.24 -15.50 1.74
CA ASN A 65 17.11 -16.40 1.61
C ASN A 65 15.79 -15.68 1.86
N VAL A 66 14.78 -16.06 1.11
CA VAL A 66 13.38 -15.66 1.30
C VAL A 66 12.67 -16.78 2.05
N GLU A 67 12.15 -16.48 3.23
CA GLU A 67 11.56 -17.49 4.12
C GLU A 67 10.03 -17.40 4.20
N CYS A 68 9.44 -16.24 3.86
CA CYS A 68 7.99 -16.05 3.81
C CYS A 68 7.44 -16.11 2.38
N ASP A 69 6.11 -16.20 2.27
CA ASP A 69 5.43 -15.97 1.00
C ASP A 69 5.52 -14.49 0.61
N THR A 70 5.71 -14.23 -0.67
CA THR A 70 5.99 -12.88 -1.19
C THR A 70 4.89 -12.32 -2.07
N THR A 71 3.88 -13.12 -2.41
CA THR A 71 2.69 -12.70 -3.15
C THR A 71 1.47 -13.36 -2.55
N TYR A 72 0.44 -12.56 -2.29
CA TYR A 72 -0.86 -12.96 -1.78
C TYR A 72 -1.96 -12.42 -2.68
N VAL A 73 -2.90 -13.29 -3.06
CA VAL A 73 -4.14 -12.91 -3.76
C VAL A 73 -5.29 -13.34 -2.85
N SER A 74 -6.08 -12.37 -2.42
CA SER A 74 -7.09 -12.55 -1.38
C SER A 74 -8.44 -12.01 -1.83
N THR A 75 -9.50 -12.63 -1.34
CA THR A 75 -10.86 -12.12 -1.39
C THR A 75 -11.32 -11.87 0.04
N LEU A 76 -11.82 -10.66 0.33
CA LEU A 76 -12.37 -10.26 1.60
C LEU A 76 -13.87 -10.02 1.44
N GLU A 77 -14.69 -10.69 2.24
CA GLU A 77 -16.12 -10.45 2.35
C GLU A 77 -16.38 -9.61 3.60
N PHE A 78 -17.07 -8.49 3.46
CA PHE A 78 -17.42 -7.60 4.55
C PHE A 78 -18.82 -7.87 5.10
N LYS A 79 -19.11 -7.49 6.34
CA LYS A 79 -20.44 -7.67 6.95
C LYS A 79 -21.54 -6.90 6.25
N ASN A 80 -21.23 -5.83 5.53
CA ASN A 80 -22.15 -5.06 4.69
C ASN A 80 -22.36 -5.68 3.28
N ASN A 81 -21.88 -6.92 3.05
CA ASN A 81 -21.89 -7.65 1.79
C ASN A 81 -20.97 -7.10 0.70
N SER A 82 -20.09 -6.15 1.00
CA SER A 82 -19.05 -5.74 0.04
C SER A 82 -18.04 -6.86 -0.16
N LEU A 83 -17.58 -7.03 -1.40
CA LEU A 83 -16.59 -8.02 -1.80
C LEU A 83 -15.36 -7.32 -2.36
N ILE A 84 -14.19 -7.59 -1.80
CA ILE A 84 -12.93 -6.96 -2.20
C ILE A 84 -11.95 -8.03 -2.69
N GLN A 85 -11.37 -7.80 -3.85
CA GLN A 85 -10.19 -8.49 -4.31
C GLN A 85 -8.95 -7.68 -3.90
N MET A 86 -8.04 -8.30 -3.16
CA MET A 86 -6.80 -7.67 -2.71
C MET A 86 -5.59 -8.47 -3.17
N THR A 87 -4.60 -7.79 -3.73
CA THR A 87 -3.30 -8.38 -4.07
C THR A 87 -2.20 -7.60 -3.36
N LEU A 88 -1.39 -8.31 -2.56
CA LEU A 88 -0.19 -7.77 -1.92
C LEU A 88 1.02 -8.56 -2.39
N SER A 89 2.05 -7.87 -2.90
CA SER A 89 3.19 -8.56 -3.50
C SER A 89 4.48 -7.75 -3.38
N PHE A 90 5.59 -8.45 -3.03
CA PHE A 90 6.95 -7.94 -3.17
C PHE A 90 7.60 -8.30 -4.51
N ASP A 91 6.88 -9.01 -5.38
CA ASP A 91 7.44 -9.56 -6.63
C ASP A 91 7.14 -8.69 -7.85
N VAL A 92 6.14 -7.81 -7.75
CA VAL A 92 5.75 -6.89 -8.82
C VAL A 92 6.76 -5.75 -8.91
N LYS A 93 7.33 -5.54 -10.10
CA LYS A 93 8.30 -4.47 -10.34
C LYS A 93 7.63 -3.11 -10.46
N ASP A 94 6.50 -3.06 -11.17
CA ASP A 94 5.71 -1.87 -11.40
C ASP A 94 4.30 -2.25 -11.87
N HIS A 95 3.30 -1.38 -11.66
CA HIS A 95 1.94 -1.56 -12.15
C HIS A 95 1.28 -0.21 -12.45
N LYS A 96 0.26 -0.24 -13.32
CA LYS A 96 -0.53 0.94 -13.71
C LYS A 96 -1.93 0.95 -13.10
N ARG A 97 -2.21 0.10 -12.11
CA ARG A 97 -3.51 0.04 -11.43
C ARG A 97 -3.56 1.09 -10.33
N ASN A 98 -4.74 1.61 -10.07
CA ASN A 98 -4.99 2.38 -8.86
C ASN A 98 -4.86 1.46 -7.63
N HIS A 99 -4.44 2.03 -6.51
CA HIS A 99 -4.24 1.25 -5.28
C HIS A 99 -5.56 0.75 -4.69
N ILE A 100 -6.61 1.59 -4.72
CA ILE A 100 -7.96 1.23 -4.29
C ILE A 100 -8.97 1.78 -5.29
N GLU A 101 -9.84 0.91 -5.76
CA GLU A 101 -11.01 1.26 -6.57
C GLU A 101 -12.25 0.65 -5.93
N LEU A 102 -13.31 1.44 -5.80
CA LEU A 102 -14.59 0.99 -5.27
C LEU A 102 -15.68 1.17 -6.34
N TYR A 103 -16.50 0.15 -6.50
CA TYR A 103 -17.59 0.11 -7.47
C TYR A 103 -18.91 -0.12 -6.72
N GLY A 104 -19.83 0.82 -6.85
CA GLY A 104 -21.13 0.80 -6.20
C GLY A 104 -22.27 1.06 -7.17
N ASP A 105 -23.49 1.00 -6.66
CA ASP A 105 -24.72 1.28 -7.41
C ASP A 105 -24.83 2.74 -7.88
N LYS A 106 -24.15 3.67 -7.20
CA LYS A 106 -24.16 5.10 -7.50
C LYS A 106 -22.95 5.56 -8.32
N GLY A 107 -22.00 4.68 -8.60
CA GLY A 107 -20.81 5.02 -9.37
C GLY A 107 -19.55 4.34 -8.89
N SER A 108 -18.43 4.83 -9.41
CA SER A 108 -17.09 4.32 -9.11
C SER A 108 -16.24 5.39 -8.44
N ILE A 109 -15.37 4.96 -7.54
CA ILE A 109 -14.44 5.83 -6.81
C ILE A 109 -13.03 5.26 -6.92
N VAL A 110 -12.07 6.11 -7.28
CA VAL A 110 -10.64 5.85 -7.10
C VAL A 110 -10.21 6.56 -5.84
N VAL A 111 -9.65 5.81 -4.90
CA VAL A 111 -9.15 6.31 -3.62
C VAL A 111 -7.64 6.51 -3.72
N PRO A 112 -7.07 7.62 -3.20
CA PRO A 112 -5.62 7.81 -3.15
C PRO A 112 -4.95 6.72 -2.31
N ASP A 113 -3.64 6.54 -2.53
CA ASP A 113 -2.86 5.54 -1.79
C ASP A 113 -2.83 5.87 -0.29
N PRO A 114 -3.41 5.03 0.60
CA PRO A 114 -3.44 5.29 2.03
C PRO A 114 -2.04 5.27 2.67
N ASN A 115 -1.05 4.65 2.02
CA ASN A 115 0.32 4.65 2.48
C ASN A 115 1.03 6.00 2.26
N MET A 116 0.46 6.89 1.43
CA MET A 116 1.06 8.19 1.09
C MET A 116 0.44 9.38 1.82
N PHE A 117 -0.63 9.16 2.62
CA PHE A 117 -1.30 10.18 3.45
C PHE A 117 -1.78 11.42 2.68
N GLY A 118 -2.14 11.28 1.44
CA GLY A 118 -2.65 12.37 0.63
C GLY A 118 -2.94 11.95 -0.80
N GLY A 119 -3.36 12.92 -1.59
CA GLY A 119 -3.71 12.70 -2.98
C GLY A 119 -5.17 13.07 -3.26
N SER A 120 -5.57 13.00 -4.53
CA SER A 120 -6.95 13.25 -4.95
C SER A 120 -7.74 11.96 -5.00
N ALA A 121 -9.02 12.02 -4.61
CA ALA A 121 -9.99 11.01 -4.95
C ALA A 121 -10.66 11.37 -6.29
N PHE A 122 -11.12 10.37 -7.02
CA PHE A 122 -11.84 10.58 -8.28
C PHE A 122 -13.16 9.82 -8.24
N THR A 123 -14.22 10.43 -8.75
CA THR A 123 -15.54 9.78 -8.87
C THR A 123 -16.05 9.81 -10.29
N CYS A 124 -16.72 8.74 -10.69
CA CYS A 124 -17.49 8.65 -11.92
C CYS A 124 -18.91 8.15 -11.57
N LEU A 125 -19.93 9.01 -11.72
CA LEU A 125 -21.30 8.73 -11.29
C LEU A 125 -22.20 8.29 -12.43
N GLU A 126 -21.73 8.35 -13.67
CA GLU A 126 -22.49 7.97 -14.87
C GLU A 126 -21.76 6.87 -15.63
N LEU A 127 -22.51 5.94 -16.21
CA LEU A 127 -21.95 4.87 -17.03
C LEU A 127 -21.19 5.45 -18.24
N GLY A 128 -19.86 5.20 -18.29
CA GLY A 128 -18.99 5.77 -19.31
C GLY A 128 -18.78 7.28 -19.21
N GLY A 129 -19.15 7.86 -18.06
CA GLY A 129 -19.06 9.30 -17.79
C GLY A 129 -17.64 9.79 -17.52
N LYS A 130 -17.54 11.09 -17.30
CA LYS A 130 -16.26 11.73 -16.95
C LYS A 130 -15.95 11.54 -15.48
N TRP A 131 -14.66 11.38 -15.18
CA TRP A 131 -14.16 11.37 -13.81
C TRP A 131 -14.02 12.79 -13.27
N THR A 132 -14.53 13.01 -12.05
CA THR A 132 -14.40 14.27 -11.31
C THR A 132 -13.34 14.11 -10.25
N GLU A 133 -12.38 15.02 -10.23
CA GLU A 133 -11.34 15.07 -9.21
C GLU A 133 -11.85 15.76 -7.94
N HIS A 134 -11.55 15.15 -6.79
CA HIS A 134 -11.79 15.69 -5.45
C HIS A 134 -10.45 15.82 -4.73
N LYS A 135 -9.96 17.04 -4.62
CA LYS A 135 -8.71 17.31 -3.89
C LYS A 135 -8.93 17.13 -2.40
N THR A 136 -8.11 16.32 -1.76
CA THR A 136 -8.12 16.14 -0.33
C THR A 136 -7.26 17.22 0.33
N ASN A 137 -7.88 18.20 0.96
CA ASN A 137 -7.22 19.28 1.68
C ASN A 137 -7.37 19.09 3.20
N ASN A 138 -6.93 17.96 3.72
CA ASN A 138 -6.91 17.80 5.18
C ASN A 138 -5.65 18.42 5.77
N LEU A 139 -5.71 19.74 6.02
CA LEU A 139 -4.59 20.51 6.58
C LEU A 139 -4.28 20.17 8.04
N GLU A 140 -5.19 19.52 8.76
CA GLU A 140 -4.99 19.17 10.17
C GLU A 140 -4.19 17.88 10.35
N LEU A 141 -4.42 16.89 9.50
CA LEU A 141 -3.70 15.60 9.54
C LEU A 141 -2.50 15.57 8.58
N GLY A 142 -2.43 16.49 7.64
CA GLY A 142 -1.44 16.54 6.57
C GLY A 142 -0.49 17.73 6.64
N LYS A 143 -0.26 18.33 7.80
CA LYS A 143 0.73 19.41 7.92
C LYS A 143 2.11 18.88 7.57
N ILE A 144 2.73 19.55 6.59
CA ILE A 144 4.07 19.24 6.09
C ILE A 144 5.07 19.34 7.25
N ASN A 145 5.65 18.22 7.64
CA ASN A 145 6.77 18.23 8.58
C ASN A 145 8.07 18.54 7.80
N ILE A 146 8.33 19.82 7.60
CA ILE A 146 9.47 20.33 6.85
C ILE A 146 10.82 19.83 7.42
N LYS A 147 10.87 19.44 8.70
CA LYS A 147 12.11 19.00 9.35
C LYS A 147 12.54 17.57 8.95
N ASN A 148 11.65 16.77 8.37
CA ASN A 148 11.96 15.39 7.97
C ASN A 148 12.31 15.24 6.47
N GLN A 149 12.43 16.33 5.73
CA GLN A 149 12.77 16.29 4.29
C GLN A 149 14.21 15.83 3.98
N SER A 150 15.07 15.69 4.98
CA SER A 150 16.51 15.47 4.74
C SER A 150 16.92 14.00 4.56
N SER A 151 16.03 13.03 4.77
CA SER A 151 16.45 11.63 4.82
C SER A 151 16.20 10.79 3.55
N ARG A 152 15.49 11.34 2.55
CA ARG A 152 15.21 10.63 1.27
C ARG A 152 15.36 11.57 0.08
N ALA A 153 16.60 11.85 -0.27
CA ALA A 153 16.97 12.79 -1.34
C ALA A 153 16.48 12.44 -2.76
N ASN A 154 15.84 11.29 -2.98
CA ASN A 154 15.39 10.81 -4.28
C ASN A 154 13.87 10.55 -4.40
N GLU A 155 13.08 10.87 -3.39
CA GLU A 155 11.61 10.80 -3.50
C GLU A 155 11.08 12.18 -3.92
N SER A 156 10.12 12.19 -4.85
CA SER A 156 9.48 13.42 -5.33
C SER A 156 9.02 14.27 -4.14
N PRO A 157 9.29 15.58 -4.12
CA PRO A 157 8.96 16.47 -3.00
C PRO A 157 7.49 16.49 -2.60
N THR A 158 6.61 16.02 -3.48
CA THR A 158 5.16 16.06 -3.28
C THR A 158 4.61 14.94 -2.41
N ASN A 159 5.32 13.83 -2.22
CA ASN A 159 4.76 12.62 -1.61
C ASN A 159 5.30 12.29 -0.21
N ALA A 160 6.47 12.81 0.18
CA ALA A 160 7.06 12.54 1.50
C ALA A 160 6.48 13.39 2.64
N ASN A 161 5.64 14.37 2.33
CA ASN A 161 5.30 15.47 3.24
C ASN A 161 4.20 15.14 4.26
N TYR A 162 3.51 14.01 4.11
CA TYR A 162 2.32 13.72 4.89
C TYR A 162 2.49 12.62 5.94
N ARG A 163 3.63 11.97 6.00
CA ARG A 163 3.93 10.96 7.01
C ARG A 163 4.35 11.62 8.31
N GLY A 164 3.71 11.28 9.41
CA GLY A 164 4.11 11.68 10.75
C GLY A 164 3.11 12.53 11.53
N ALA A 165 1.88 12.72 11.02
CA ALA A 165 0.82 13.41 11.77
C ALA A 165 0.55 12.71 13.12
N GLY A 166 0.61 11.37 13.18
CA GLY A 166 0.44 10.60 14.41
C GLY A 166 1.60 10.67 15.40
N LEU A 167 2.72 11.31 15.05
CA LEU A 167 3.85 11.55 15.98
C LEU A 167 3.83 12.97 16.56
N SER A 168 2.86 13.80 16.17
CA SER A 168 2.71 15.17 16.64
C SER A 168 1.72 15.31 17.79
N GLU A 169 1.07 14.23 18.19
CA GLU A 169 0.25 14.12 19.40
C GLU A 169 1.10 13.62 20.59
#